data_1a4457ee4b7baadd611f510d8d2adbc1
#
_entry.id   1a4457ee4b7baadd611f510d8d2adbc1
#
_cell.length_a   1.000
_cell.length_b   1.000
_cell.length_c   1.000
_cell.angle_alpha   90.00
_cell.angle_beta   90.00
_cell.angle_gamma   90.00
#
_symmetry.space_group_name_H-M   'P 1'
#
loop_
_entity.id
_entity.type
_entity.pdbx_description
1 polymer ?
#
loop_
_entity_poly.entity_id
_entity_poly.type
_entity_poly.pdbx_seq_one_letter_code
_entity_poly.pdbx_strand_id
1 'polypeptide(L)'
;VSTQRRVKTEPTFDESSSETSDNSRRHSHPIYQRSQPKRKDCESDGDIPNIPDGCTCFRTPIINIGPKMVFVSLADDSKHHIKEVLIMCETFKQKGFEVKCDMMESLFAEKNINVNEWLDQCFKRACFVIFCISPKYYKHIRAENTLEAHPSDNRFHTRYIFDRARSEFIENNSMNKRFLPVLFRNSSASYTHIPEFLRSTIRYVFPDTFGHLTEFMQQSWERQQ
;
A
#
# COMPACT_ATOMS: atom_id res chain seq x y z
N VAL A 1 -7.73 52.90 -40.60
CA VAL A 1 -8.38 52.53 -41.85
C VAL A 1 -8.68 51.04 -41.79
N SER A 2 -9.97 50.72 -41.95
CA SER A 2 -10.63 49.43 -42.24
C SER A 2 -10.58 48.30 -41.25
N THR A 3 -11.61 48.23 -40.51
CA THR A 3 -12.23 47.13 -39.78
C THR A 3 -12.75 46.07 -40.76
N GLN A 4 -12.43 44.81 -40.58
CA GLN A 4 -13.23 43.71 -41.11
C GLN A 4 -13.59 42.72 -39.98
N ARG A 5 -14.89 42.67 -39.71
CA ARG A 5 -15.59 41.67 -38.90
C ARG A 5 -15.66 40.35 -39.66
N ARG A 6 -15.33 39.23 -39.01
CA ARG A 6 -15.61 37.90 -39.54
C ARG A 6 -16.70 37.23 -38.71
N VAL A 7 -17.75 36.89 -39.42
CA VAL A 7 -19.00 36.28 -38.96
C VAL A 7 -18.77 34.84 -38.53
N LYS A 8 -19.33 34.47 -37.39
CA LYS A 8 -19.48 33.08 -36.93
C LYS A 8 -20.63 32.42 -37.67
N THR A 9 -20.43 31.23 -38.20
CA THR A 9 -21.46 30.30 -38.63
C THR A 9 -21.42 29.07 -37.74
N GLU A 10 -22.55 28.83 -37.08
CA GLU A 10 -22.86 27.59 -36.34
C GLU A 10 -23.31 26.51 -37.34
N PRO A 11 -23.01 25.23 -37.15
CA PRO A 11 -23.70 24.17 -37.86
C PRO A 11 -24.87 23.63 -37.03
N THR A 12 -26.00 23.57 -37.69
CA THR A 12 -27.30 23.02 -37.30
C THR A 12 -27.22 21.50 -37.12
N PHE A 13 -27.96 21.07 -36.12
CA PHE A 13 -28.28 19.67 -35.80
C PHE A 13 -29.40 19.20 -36.76
N ASP A 14 -29.19 18.04 -37.40
CA ASP A 14 -30.26 17.30 -38.07
C ASP A 14 -30.54 16.02 -37.30
N GLU A 15 -31.76 15.93 -36.76
CA GLU A 15 -32.41 14.72 -36.30
C GLU A 15 -32.90 13.92 -37.50
N SER A 16 -32.58 12.65 -37.57
CA SER A 16 -33.42 11.68 -38.27
C SER A 16 -33.36 10.31 -37.62
N SER A 17 -34.52 9.91 -37.19
CA SER A 17 -34.97 8.66 -36.65
C SER A 17 -34.75 7.49 -37.63
N SER A 18 -34.43 6.28 -37.11
CA SER A 18 -35.07 5.05 -37.58
C SER A 18 -34.88 3.91 -36.59
N GLU A 19 -35.97 3.28 -36.32
CA GLU A 19 -36.26 2.16 -35.46
C GLU A 19 -35.72 0.82 -36.00
N THR A 20 -35.85 -0.16 -35.07
CA THR A 20 -35.95 -1.62 -35.22
C THR A 20 -34.60 -2.34 -35.16
N SER A 21 -34.39 -3.38 -34.35
CA SER A 21 -35.22 -4.51 -33.94
C SER A 21 -34.53 -5.35 -32.89
N ASP A 22 -35.28 -5.78 -31.93
CA ASP A 22 -35.28 -6.96 -31.08
C ASP A 22 -34.28 -8.06 -31.44
N ASN A 23 -33.42 -8.45 -30.50
CA ASN A 23 -33.01 -9.86 -30.43
C ASN A 23 -32.59 -10.25 -29.00
N SER A 24 -33.58 -10.76 -28.27
CA SER A 24 -33.40 -11.49 -27.01
C SER A 24 -32.48 -12.69 -27.20
N ARG A 25 -31.29 -12.64 -26.63
CA ARG A 25 -30.53 -13.84 -26.27
C ARG A 25 -30.26 -13.87 -24.78
N ARG A 26 -31.15 -14.58 -24.09
CA ARG A 26 -30.95 -15.02 -22.71
C ARG A 26 -29.77 -15.97 -22.68
N HIS A 27 -28.66 -15.53 -22.06
CA HIS A 27 -27.60 -16.44 -21.63
C HIS A 27 -27.86 -16.79 -20.18
N SER A 28 -28.35 -17.95 -19.96
CA SER A 28 -28.49 -18.65 -18.68
C SER A 28 -27.10 -18.87 -18.07
N HIS A 29 -26.83 -18.25 -16.92
CA HIS A 29 -25.68 -18.59 -16.08
C HIS A 29 -25.90 -19.94 -15.41
N PRO A 30 -24.90 -20.81 -15.34
CA PRO A 30 -25.00 -22.05 -14.56
C PRO A 30 -24.97 -21.71 -13.08
N ILE A 31 -25.99 -22.14 -12.36
CA ILE A 31 -26.10 -22.09 -10.91
C ILE A 31 -25.10 -23.10 -10.34
N TYR A 32 -24.03 -22.60 -9.71
CA TYR A 32 -23.14 -23.41 -8.89
C TYR A 32 -23.89 -23.83 -7.62
N GLN A 33 -24.40 -25.04 -7.59
CA GLN A 33 -24.92 -25.66 -6.37
C GLN A 33 -23.73 -25.98 -5.44
N ARG A 34 -23.68 -25.28 -4.33
CA ARG A 34 -22.73 -25.50 -3.22
C ARG A 34 -23.21 -26.74 -2.45
N SER A 35 -22.59 -27.89 -2.69
CA SER A 35 -22.79 -29.10 -1.91
C SER A 35 -22.26 -28.89 -0.48
N GLN A 36 -23.15 -28.96 0.50
CA GLN A 36 -22.82 -28.98 1.93
C GLN A 36 -22.21 -30.35 2.28
N PRO A 37 -21.13 -30.38 3.10
CA PRO A 37 -20.64 -31.64 3.63
C PRO A 37 -21.60 -32.17 4.69
N LYS A 38 -22.03 -33.42 4.53
CA LYS A 38 -22.84 -34.17 5.47
C LYS A 38 -22.11 -34.32 6.81
N ARG A 39 -22.75 -33.94 7.90
CA ARG A 39 -22.36 -34.31 9.26
C ARG A 39 -22.47 -35.83 9.38
N LYS A 40 -21.39 -36.46 9.78
CA LYS A 40 -21.38 -37.82 10.25
C LYS A 40 -21.62 -37.77 11.75
N ASP A 41 -22.75 -38.32 12.18
CA ASP A 41 -23.01 -38.62 13.56
C ASP A 41 -22.03 -39.72 13.98
N CYS A 42 -21.23 -39.47 15.01
CA CYS A 42 -20.44 -40.48 15.71
C CYS A 42 -21.17 -40.71 17.04
N GLU A 43 -21.84 -41.87 17.12
CA GLU A 43 -22.33 -42.41 18.36
C GLU A 43 -21.18 -42.80 19.29
N SER A 44 -21.49 -42.66 20.58
CA SER A 44 -20.70 -42.96 21.74
C SER A 44 -20.31 -44.45 21.84
N ASP A 45 -19.09 -44.71 22.31
CA ASP A 45 -18.92 -45.58 23.50
C ASP A 45 -17.46 -45.69 23.90
N GLY A 46 -17.20 -45.47 25.16
CA GLY A 46 -16.27 -46.24 25.96
C GLY A 46 -14.80 -45.87 25.95
N ASP A 47 -14.32 -45.64 27.14
CA ASP A 47 -12.94 -45.67 27.62
C ASP A 47 -12.18 -44.32 27.67
N ILE A 48 -12.22 -43.75 28.85
CA ILE A 48 -11.31 -42.70 29.31
C ILE A 48 -9.93 -43.35 29.56
N PRO A 49 -8.89 -43.10 28.80
CA PRO A 49 -7.54 -43.49 29.15
C PRO A 49 -7.05 -42.48 30.19
N ASN A 50 -6.52 -43.02 31.30
CA ASN A 50 -5.74 -42.36 32.34
C ASN A 50 -4.77 -41.34 31.73
N ILE A 51 -4.95 -40.07 32.12
CA ILE A 51 -4.01 -38.98 31.84
C ILE A 51 -2.83 -39.16 32.82
N PRO A 52 -1.62 -39.43 32.41
CA PRO A 52 -0.47 -39.36 33.31
C PRO A 52 -0.24 -37.89 33.65
N ASP A 53 -0.13 -37.58 34.92
CA ASP A 53 0.33 -36.31 35.48
C ASP A 53 1.74 -35.99 34.92
N GLY A 54 1.78 -35.32 33.82
CA GLY A 54 2.93 -34.71 33.22
C GLY A 54 2.53 -33.35 32.68
N CYS A 55 2.66 -32.34 33.53
CA CYS A 55 2.49 -30.94 33.17
C CYS A 55 3.52 -30.62 32.07
N THR A 56 3.17 -30.93 30.81
CA THR A 56 3.82 -30.32 29.67
C THR A 56 3.32 -28.90 29.59
N CYS A 57 4.06 -28.01 30.25
CA CYS A 57 3.99 -26.60 30.01
C CYS A 57 3.95 -26.41 28.48
N PHE A 58 2.79 -25.99 27.96
CA PHE A 58 2.73 -25.43 26.63
C PHE A 58 3.73 -24.27 26.63
N ARG A 59 4.97 -24.54 26.23
CA ARG A 59 5.87 -23.50 25.81
C ARG A 59 5.16 -22.82 24.66
N THR A 60 4.49 -21.71 24.94
CA THR A 60 4.14 -20.75 23.92
C THR A 60 5.40 -20.57 23.09
N PRO A 61 5.35 -20.81 21.77
CA PRO A 61 6.53 -20.58 20.94
C PRO A 61 6.96 -19.15 21.26
N ILE A 62 8.22 -18.97 21.65
CA ILE A 62 8.84 -17.66 21.75
C ILE A 62 8.78 -17.14 20.32
N ILE A 63 7.73 -16.37 20.01
CA ILE A 63 7.63 -15.65 18.75
C ILE A 63 8.83 -14.72 18.82
N ASN A 64 9.84 -15.04 18.07
CA ASN A 64 11.02 -14.19 17.92
C ASN A 64 10.53 -12.96 17.14
N ILE A 65 9.98 -11.99 17.89
CA ILE A 65 9.43 -10.77 17.34
C ILE A 65 10.65 -10.01 16.87
N GLY A 66 10.86 -10.05 15.55
CA GLY A 66 11.95 -9.34 14.91
C GLY A 66 11.94 -7.84 15.26
N PRO A 67 12.99 -7.10 14.95
CA PRO A 67 13.08 -5.69 15.28
C PRO A 67 11.87 -4.93 14.73
N LYS A 68 11.40 -3.92 15.45
CA LYS A 68 10.33 -3.00 15.03
C LYS A 68 10.74 -2.27 13.74
N MET A 69 10.57 -2.91 12.60
CA MET A 69 11.05 -2.37 11.34
C MET A 69 9.99 -1.51 10.65
N VAL A 70 10.41 -0.33 10.23
CA VAL A 70 9.63 0.60 9.40
C VAL A 70 10.26 0.68 8.02
N PHE A 71 9.46 0.47 6.99
CA PHE A 71 9.88 0.69 5.61
C PHE A 71 9.33 2.03 5.11
N VAL A 72 10.19 2.89 4.57
CA VAL A 72 9.83 4.23 4.09
C VAL A 72 9.95 4.27 2.58
N SER A 73 8.83 4.52 1.90
CA SER A 73 8.75 4.70 0.46
C SER A 73 8.55 6.17 0.12
N LEU A 74 9.43 6.71 -0.74
CA LEU A 74 9.39 8.11 -1.16
C LEU A 74 9.78 8.27 -2.62
N ALA A 75 9.45 9.42 -3.20
CA ALA A 75 10.00 9.88 -4.46
C ALA A 75 11.03 11.00 -4.23
N ASP A 76 12.01 11.10 -5.12
CA ASP A 76 13.05 12.13 -5.15
C ASP A 76 12.49 13.49 -5.64
N ASP A 77 11.49 14.03 -4.95
CA ASP A 77 10.76 15.22 -5.40
C ASP A 77 11.65 16.47 -5.38
N SER A 78 12.10 16.88 -4.21
CA SER A 78 13.01 18.02 -4.02
C SER A 78 14.04 17.73 -2.94
N LYS A 79 15.17 18.43 -2.99
CA LYS A 79 16.20 18.32 -1.92
C LYS A 79 15.63 18.62 -0.54
N HIS A 80 14.68 19.56 -0.47
CA HIS A 80 14.02 19.92 0.79
C HIS A 80 13.16 18.77 1.28
N HIS A 81 12.32 18.19 0.43
CA HIS A 81 11.48 17.04 0.76
C HIS A 81 12.31 15.83 1.22
N ILE A 82 13.37 15.50 0.49
CA ILE A 82 14.29 14.43 0.88
C ILE A 82 14.88 14.69 2.28
N LYS A 83 15.30 15.93 2.55
CA LYS A 83 15.84 16.30 3.88
C LYS A 83 14.81 16.11 4.99
N GLU A 84 13.56 16.51 4.78
CA GLU A 84 12.47 16.31 5.74
C GLU A 84 12.20 14.81 5.99
N VAL A 85 12.20 14.00 4.94
CA VAL A 85 12.06 12.54 5.06
C VAL A 85 13.22 11.94 5.85
N LEU A 86 14.46 12.36 5.61
CA LEU A 86 15.62 11.87 6.35
C LEU A 86 15.55 12.25 7.84
N ILE A 87 15.10 13.47 8.17
CA ILE A 87 14.86 13.89 9.56
C ILE A 87 13.79 13.00 10.21
N MET A 88 12.70 12.70 9.48
CA MET A 88 11.66 11.78 9.95
C MET A 88 12.23 10.39 10.21
N CYS A 89 13.01 9.85 9.30
CA CYS A 89 13.66 8.54 9.44
C CYS A 89 14.57 8.49 10.68
N GLU A 90 15.36 9.53 10.89
CA GLU A 90 16.24 9.63 12.07
C GLU A 90 15.43 9.70 13.38
N THR A 91 14.31 10.42 13.36
CA THR A 91 13.43 10.47 14.53
C THR A 91 12.79 9.12 14.84
N PHE A 92 12.43 8.33 13.82
CA PHE A 92 11.98 6.95 14.04
C PHE A 92 13.08 6.07 14.67
N LYS A 93 14.33 6.19 14.21
CA LYS A 93 15.46 5.46 14.83
C LYS A 93 15.66 5.82 16.29
N GLN A 94 15.58 7.12 16.63
CA GLN A 94 15.64 7.59 18.02
C GLN A 94 14.50 7.03 18.89
N LYS A 95 13.35 6.70 18.28
CA LYS A 95 12.22 6.00 18.94
C LYS A 95 12.37 4.49 18.99
N GLY A 96 13.51 3.94 18.56
CA GLY A 96 13.82 2.52 18.63
C GLY A 96 13.29 1.67 17.47
N PHE A 97 12.92 2.29 16.34
CA PHE A 97 12.56 1.58 15.13
C PHE A 97 13.80 1.30 14.25
N GLU A 98 13.88 0.13 13.65
CA GLU A 98 14.76 -0.12 12.50
C GLU A 98 14.13 0.53 11.27
N VAL A 99 14.84 1.41 10.58
CA VAL A 99 14.30 2.11 9.40
C VAL A 99 15.04 1.68 8.15
N LYS A 100 14.29 1.25 7.15
CA LYS A 100 14.75 1.02 5.78
C LYS A 100 14.02 1.96 4.83
N CYS A 101 14.70 2.39 3.77
CA CYS A 101 14.17 3.36 2.81
C CYS A 101 14.49 2.91 1.39
N ASP A 102 13.56 3.09 0.46
CA ASP A 102 13.69 2.69 -0.95
C ASP A 102 14.70 3.54 -1.76
N MET A 103 15.18 4.66 -1.18
CA MET A 103 16.25 5.49 -1.79
C MET A 103 17.69 5.09 -1.42
N MET A 104 17.91 3.97 -0.77
CA MET A 104 19.26 3.54 -0.35
C MET A 104 20.08 2.91 -1.51
N GLU A 105 19.97 3.45 -2.71
CA GLU A 105 20.62 2.92 -3.94
C GLU A 105 22.15 2.82 -3.83
N SER A 106 22.80 3.72 -3.10
CA SER A 106 24.26 3.68 -2.92
C SER A 106 24.75 2.37 -2.29
N LEU A 107 23.90 1.70 -1.51
CA LEU A 107 24.24 0.41 -0.90
C LEU A 107 24.12 -0.76 -1.88
N PHE A 108 23.36 -0.62 -2.96
CA PHE A 108 23.12 -1.70 -3.92
C PHE A 108 24.26 -1.85 -4.93
N ALA A 109 24.79 -0.72 -5.41
CA ALA A 109 25.89 -0.71 -6.36
C ALA A 109 27.15 -1.37 -5.81
N GLU A 110 27.43 -1.20 -4.50
CA GLU A 110 28.62 -1.75 -3.86
C GLU A 110 28.53 -3.26 -3.56
N LYS A 111 27.30 -3.80 -3.42
CA LYS A 111 27.11 -5.18 -2.91
C LYS A 111 26.53 -6.16 -3.94
N ASN A 112 26.36 -5.76 -5.18
CA ASN A 112 25.78 -6.61 -6.23
C ASN A 112 24.44 -7.26 -5.82
N ILE A 113 23.59 -6.52 -5.09
CA ILE A 113 22.33 -6.99 -4.54
C ILE A 113 21.23 -6.82 -5.58
N ASN A 114 20.38 -7.83 -5.74
CA ASN A 114 19.14 -7.70 -6.49
C ASN A 114 18.18 -6.74 -5.75
N VAL A 115 17.98 -5.55 -6.32
CA VAL A 115 17.18 -4.49 -5.69
C VAL A 115 15.75 -4.94 -5.41
N ASN A 116 15.10 -5.62 -6.34
CA ASN A 116 13.72 -6.07 -6.17
C ASN A 116 13.60 -7.09 -5.05
N GLU A 117 14.56 -8.02 -4.95
CA GLU A 117 14.58 -8.99 -3.86
C GLU A 117 14.78 -8.31 -2.50
N TRP A 118 15.67 -7.32 -2.43
CA TRP A 118 15.87 -6.55 -1.23
C TRP A 118 14.63 -5.75 -0.83
N LEU A 119 13.98 -5.08 -1.79
CA LEU A 119 12.73 -4.35 -1.57
C LEU A 119 11.64 -5.28 -1.02
N ASP A 120 11.51 -6.47 -1.61
CA ASP A 120 10.56 -7.49 -1.16
C ASP A 120 10.83 -7.95 0.28
N GLN A 121 12.10 -8.23 0.60
CA GLN A 121 12.50 -8.64 1.96
C GLN A 121 12.20 -7.54 2.97
N CYS A 122 12.55 -6.29 2.66
CA CYS A 122 12.25 -5.14 3.51
C CYS A 122 10.74 -4.94 3.68
N PHE A 123 9.99 -4.98 2.59
CA PHE A 123 8.54 -4.83 2.62
C PHE A 123 7.85 -5.92 3.46
N LYS A 124 8.25 -7.18 3.29
CA LYS A 124 7.69 -8.31 4.05
C LYS A 124 7.99 -8.24 5.55
N ARG A 125 9.20 -7.79 5.91
CA ARG A 125 9.64 -7.69 7.31
C ARG A 125 9.11 -6.46 8.02
N ALA A 126 8.70 -5.44 7.30
CA ALA A 126 8.24 -4.17 7.88
C ALA A 126 6.93 -4.37 8.67
N CYS A 127 6.91 -3.90 9.91
CA CYS A 127 5.70 -3.79 10.71
C CYS A 127 4.79 -2.67 10.19
N PHE A 128 5.41 -1.60 9.70
CA PHE A 128 4.71 -0.46 9.09
C PHE A 128 5.43 -0.02 7.82
N VAL A 129 4.63 0.38 6.84
CA VAL A 129 5.11 0.97 5.59
C VAL A 129 4.62 2.41 5.52
N ILE A 130 5.57 3.34 5.52
CA ILE A 130 5.31 4.78 5.46
C ILE A 130 5.38 5.23 4.01
N PHE A 131 4.31 5.84 3.53
CA PHE A 131 4.26 6.46 2.22
C PHE A 131 4.46 7.96 2.34
N CYS A 132 5.62 8.46 1.92
CA CYS A 132 5.95 9.88 1.91
C CYS A 132 5.28 10.54 0.71
N ILE A 133 4.09 11.12 0.93
CA ILE A 133 3.25 11.64 -0.14
C ILE A 133 3.81 12.97 -0.65
N SER A 134 4.14 13.00 -1.95
CA SER A 134 4.53 14.20 -2.69
C SER A 134 3.89 14.23 -4.07
N PRO A 135 3.85 15.37 -4.77
CA PRO A 135 3.36 15.43 -6.14
C PRO A 135 4.12 14.49 -7.09
N LYS A 136 5.44 14.35 -6.90
CA LYS A 136 6.26 13.43 -7.70
C LYS A 136 5.95 11.97 -7.36
N TYR A 137 5.76 11.65 -6.07
CA TYR A 137 5.30 10.33 -5.64
C TYR A 137 4.01 9.94 -6.38
N TYR A 138 3.03 10.84 -6.38
CA TYR A 138 1.76 10.62 -7.04
C TYR A 138 1.89 10.42 -8.56
N LYS A 139 2.79 11.15 -9.21
CA LYS A 139 3.11 10.94 -10.64
C LYS A 139 3.71 9.56 -10.88
N HIS A 140 4.65 9.11 -10.04
CA HIS A 140 5.32 7.81 -10.18
C HIS A 140 4.33 6.65 -10.12
N ILE A 141 3.39 6.69 -9.18
CA ILE A 141 2.40 5.60 -9.04
C ILE A 141 1.32 5.59 -10.12
N ARG A 142 1.11 6.69 -10.84
CA ARG A 142 0.13 6.81 -11.93
C ARG A 142 0.71 6.66 -13.32
N ALA A 143 2.01 6.70 -13.48
CA ALA A 143 2.65 6.57 -14.80
C ALA A 143 2.34 5.20 -15.42
N GLU A 144 1.60 5.20 -16.53
CA GLU A 144 1.21 3.98 -17.23
C GLU A 144 2.36 3.37 -18.03
N ASN A 145 3.34 4.18 -18.45
CA ASN A 145 4.48 3.74 -19.26
C ASN A 145 5.81 4.06 -18.58
N THR A 146 6.55 3.02 -18.25
CA THR A 146 7.89 3.09 -17.67
C THR A 146 9.01 3.01 -18.74
N LEU A 147 8.66 2.99 -20.04
CA LEU A 147 9.61 2.75 -21.14
C LEU A 147 10.69 3.84 -21.27
N GLU A 148 10.45 5.05 -20.76
CA GLU A 148 11.40 6.16 -20.80
C GLU A 148 12.20 6.34 -19.49
N ALA A 149 12.01 5.46 -18.51
CA ALA A 149 12.67 5.60 -17.23
C ALA A 149 14.13 5.09 -17.29
N HIS A 150 15.06 5.93 -16.85
CA HIS A 150 16.44 5.51 -16.64
C HIS A 150 16.51 4.47 -15.51
N PRO A 151 17.37 3.43 -15.60
CA PRO A 151 17.50 2.40 -14.57
C PRO A 151 17.79 2.93 -13.15
N SER A 152 18.42 4.09 -13.04
CA SER A 152 18.68 4.79 -11.76
C SER A 152 17.51 5.65 -11.27
N ASP A 153 16.36 5.61 -11.94
CA ASP A 153 15.19 6.39 -11.54
C ASP A 153 14.46 5.66 -10.42
N ASN A 154 14.41 6.27 -9.24
CA ASN A 154 13.66 5.76 -8.06
C ASN A 154 12.17 5.49 -8.33
N ARG A 155 11.66 5.92 -9.49
CA ARG A 155 10.29 5.70 -9.96
C ARG A 155 9.91 4.22 -9.94
N PHE A 156 10.83 3.33 -10.31
CA PHE A 156 10.57 1.87 -10.31
C PHE A 156 10.37 1.34 -8.91
N HIS A 157 11.20 1.75 -7.95
CA HIS A 157 11.10 1.31 -6.57
C HIS A 157 9.80 1.80 -5.93
N THR A 158 9.49 3.09 -6.10
CA THR A 158 8.25 3.71 -5.63
C THR A 158 7.02 2.99 -6.18
N ARG A 159 6.98 2.71 -7.49
CA ARG A 159 5.87 2.01 -8.14
C ARG A 159 5.78 0.56 -7.68
N TYR A 160 6.90 -0.14 -7.60
CA TYR A 160 6.95 -1.53 -7.15
C TYR A 160 6.38 -1.68 -5.74
N ILE A 161 6.82 -0.86 -4.80
CA ILE A 161 6.33 -0.88 -3.42
C ILE A 161 4.85 -0.51 -3.33
N PHE A 162 4.41 0.48 -4.12
CA PHE A 162 3.01 0.84 -4.20
C PHE A 162 2.13 -0.33 -4.68
N ASP A 163 2.53 -1.02 -5.75
CA ASP A 163 1.78 -2.15 -6.30
C ASP A 163 1.74 -3.33 -5.32
N ARG A 164 2.85 -3.59 -4.62
CA ARG A 164 2.89 -4.60 -3.53
C ARG A 164 1.93 -4.26 -2.40
N ALA A 165 1.90 -3.02 -1.96
CA ALA A 165 1.00 -2.58 -0.89
C ALA A 165 -0.48 -2.65 -1.31
N ARG A 166 -0.78 -2.28 -2.55
CA ARG A 166 -2.13 -2.40 -3.11
C ARG A 166 -2.58 -3.87 -3.18
N SER A 167 -1.72 -4.77 -3.61
CA SER A 167 -2.02 -6.21 -3.64
C SER A 167 -2.30 -6.74 -2.23
N GLU A 168 -1.44 -6.46 -1.26
CA GLU A 168 -1.65 -6.86 0.13
C GLU A 168 -2.94 -6.28 0.73
N PHE A 169 -3.27 -5.03 0.41
CA PHE A 169 -4.53 -4.42 0.85
C PHE A 169 -5.75 -5.20 0.32
N ILE A 170 -5.74 -5.60 -0.97
CA ILE A 170 -6.80 -6.39 -1.58
C ILE A 170 -6.88 -7.78 -0.94
N GLU A 171 -5.75 -8.47 -0.76
CA GLU A 171 -5.64 -9.77 -0.12
C GLU A 171 -6.16 -9.76 1.33
N ASN A 172 -6.01 -8.63 2.03
CA ASN A 172 -6.55 -8.40 3.36
C ASN A 172 -8.01 -7.93 3.37
N ASN A 173 -8.79 -8.22 2.34
CA ASN A 173 -10.20 -7.80 2.19
C ASN A 173 -10.39 -6.28 2.30
N SER A 174 -9.51 -5.52 1.70
CA SER A 174 -9.49 -4.04 1.71
C SER A 174 -9.34 -3.45 3.13
N MET A 175 -8.76 -4.20 4.05
CA MET A 175 -8.41 -3.71 5.39
C MET A 175 -6.94 -3.29 5.43
N ASN A 176 -6.72 -2.02 5.75
CA ASN A 176 -5.36 -1.51 5.96
C ASN A 176 -4.87 -1.87 7.36
N LYS A 177 -3.81 -2.67 7.44
CA LYS A 177 -3.22 -3.10 8.71
C LYS A 177 -1.94 -2.34 9.09
N ARG A 178 -1.18 -1.82 8.09
CA ARG A 178 0.18 -1.30 8.33
C ARG A 178 0.65 -0.20 7.39
N PHE A 179 -0.19 0.28 6.49
CA PHE A 179 0.16 1.32 5.51
C PHE A 179 -0.23 2.70 6.00
N LEU A 180 0.74 3.61 6.12
CA LEU A 180 0.55 4.91 6.75
C LEU A 180 0.98 6.04 5.79
N PRO A 181 0.04 6.84 5.27
CA PRO A 181 0.36 7.99 4.43
C PRO A 181 0.80 9.17 5.29
N VAL A 182 1.94 9.75 4.94
CA VAL A 182 2.51 10.93 5.59
C VAL A 182 2.65 12.06 4.58
N LEU A 183 2.04 13.19 4.88
CA LEU A 183 2.21 14.46 4.19
C LEU A 183 3.29 15.28 4.89
N PHE A 184 3.89 16.22 4.19
CA PHE A 184 4.91 17.11 4.74
C PHE A 184 4.41 18.55 4.69
N ARG A 185 4.57 19.30 5.80
CA ARG A 185 4.05 20.67 5.94
C ARG A 185 4.51 21.59 4.80
N ASN A 186 5.75 21.46 4.39
CA ASN A 186 6.38 22.33 3.38
C ASN A 186 6.28 21.74 1.96
N SER A 187 5.54 20.65 1.79
CA SER A 187 5.28 20.07 0.48
C SER A 187 4.03 20.68 -0.14
N SER A 188 4.01 20.81 -1.47
CA SER A 188 2.79 21.14 -2.21
C SER A 188 1.81 19.95 -2.33
N ALA A 189 2.10 18.82 -1.67
CA ALA A 189 1.20 17.68 -1.62
C ALA A 189 -0.07 18.00 -0.82
N SER A 190 -1.18 17.47 -1.30
CA SER A 190 -2.49 17.60 -0.68
C SER A 190 -3.17 16.22 -0.55
N TYR A 191 -4.33 16.19 0.05
CA TYR A 191 -5.15 14.98 0.16
C TYR A 191 -5.38 14.27 -1.18
N THR A 192 -5.49 15.02 -2.28
CA THR A 192 -5.72 14.46 -3.61
C THR A 192 -4.54 13.63 -4.13
N HIS A 193 -3.34 13.83 -3.59
CA HIS A 193 -2.15 13.06 -3.94
C HIS A 193 -2.05 11.73 -3.16
N ILE A 194 -2.89 11.54 -2.13
CA ILE A 194 -2.93 10.26 -1.41
C ILE A 194 -3.58 9.20 -2.32
N PRO A 195 -2.95 8.02 -2.49
CA PRO A 195 -3.52 6.91 -3.24
C PRO A 195 -4.90 6.51 -2.73
N GLU A 196 -5.80 6.13 -3.62
CA GLU A 196 -7.21 5.87 -3.28
C GLU A 196 -7.39 4.86 -2.15
N PHE A 197 -6.65 3.75 -2.18
CA PHE A 197 -6.76 2.72 -1.15
C PHE A 197 -6.26 3.16 0.23
N LEU A 198 -5.53 4.30 0.31
CA LEU A 198 -5.06 4.90 1.56
C LEU A 198 -5.91 6.07 2.04
N ARG A 199 -6.88 6.56 1.25
CA ARG A 199 -7.66 7.76 1.60
C ARG A 199 -8.56 7.57 2.83
N SER A 200 -9.00 6.34 3.09
CA SER A 200 -9.75 5.99 4.30
C SER A 200 -8.87 5.80 5.54
N THR A 201 -7.56 5.79 5.38
CA THR A 201 -6.60 5.64 6.47
C THR A 201 -6.33 6.98 7.15
N ILE A 202 -6.03 6.94 8.45
CA ILE A 202 -5.54 8.11 9.17
C ILE A 202 -4.29 8.63 8.47
N ARG A 203 -4.31 9.91 8.08
CA ARG A 203 -3.17 10.60 7.49
C ARG A 203 -2.41 11.37 8.56
N TYR A 204 -1.13 11.42 8.42
CA TYR A 204 -0.26 12.18 9.30
C TYR A 204 0.43 13.30 8.53
N VAL A 205 0.80 14.38 9.24
CA VAL A 205 1.55 15.51 8.69
C VAL A 205 2.83 15.67 9.49
N PHE A 206 3.97 15.55 8.82
CA PHE A 206 5.27 15.78 9.45
C PHE A 206 5.64 17.27 9.37
N PRO A 207 6.12 17.88 10.45
CA PRO A 207 6.33 17.31 11.79
C PRO A 207 5.09 17.36 12.70
N ASP A 208 3.97 17.95 12.29
CA ASP A 208 2.86 18.40 13.14
C ASP A 208 2.20 17.28 13.95
N THR A 209 1.90 16.17 13.30
CA THR A 209 1.22 15.02 13.93
C THR A 209 2.16 13.82 14.10
N PHE A 210 3.47 14.04 14.04
CA PHE A 210 4.44 12.95 14.12
C PHE A 210 4.42 12.25 15.49
N GLY A 211 4.15 12.99 16.57
CA GLY A 211 3.95 12.42 17.90
C GLY A 211 2.84 11.36 17.90
N HIS A 212 1.67 11.71 17.38
CA HIS A 212 0.53 10.79 17.28
C HIS A 212 0.83 9.57 16.39
N LEU A 213 1.58 9.77 15.30
CA LEU A 213 2.04 8.67 14.44
C LEU A 213 2.90 7.67 15.22
N THR A 214 3.89 8.15 15.95
CA THR A 214 4.80 7.28 16.72
C THR A 214 4.09 6.58 17.87
N GLU A 215 3.18 7.25 18.56
CA GLU A 215 2.32 6.65 19.60
C GLU A 215 1.46 5.55 19.03
N PHE A 216 0.76 5.80 17.91
CA PHE A 216 -0.04 4.78 17.23
C PHE A 216 0.79 3.56 16.84
N MET A 217 1.98 3.77 16.28
CA MET A 217 2.87 2.69 15.87
C MET A 217 3.37 1.89 17.07
N GLN A 218 3.72 2.54 18.17
CA GLN A 218 4.16 1.90 19.40
C GLN A 218 3.05 1.04 20.01
N GLN A 219 1.85 1.60 20.21
CA GLN A 219 0.70 0.89 20.76
C GLN A 219 0.24 -0.27 19.88
N SER A 220 0.33 -0.10 18.55
CA SER A 220 -0.02 -1.16 17.60
C SER A 220 1.00 -2.31 17.66
N TRP A 221 2.27 -2.00 17.83
CA TRP A 221 3.32 -2.99 18.02
C TRP A 221 3.12 -3.78 19.32
N GLU A 222 2.88 -3.09 20.44
CA GLU A 222 2.68 -3.72 21.76
C GLU A 222 1.48 -4.66 21.78
N ARG A 223 0.44 -4.36 21.00
CA ARG A 223 -0.75 -5.25 20.88
C ARG A 223 -0.52 -6.51 20.05
N GLN A 224 0.57 -6.57 19.29
CA GLN A 224 0.93 -7.73 18.45
C GLN A 224 1.89 -8.68 19.17
N GLN A 225 2.37 -8.33 20.37
CA GLN A 225 3.21 -9.14 21.23
C GLN A 225 2.39 -10.03 22.15
#